data_547a406afb66ac71a5a8b6105193602b
#
_entry.id   547a406afb66ac71a5a8b6105193602b
#
_cell.length_a   1.000
_cell.length_b   1.000
_cell.length_c   1.000
_cell.angle_alpha   90.00
_cell.angle_beta   90.00
_cell.angle_gamma   90.00
#
_symmetry.space_group_name_H-M   'P 1'
#
loop_
_entity.id
_entity.type
_entity.pdbx_description
1 polymer ?
#
loop_
_entity_poly.entity_id
_entity_poly.type
_entity_poly.pdbx_seq_one_letter_code
_entity_poly.pdbx_strand_id
1 'polypeptide(L)'
;MIWQCNNKFKGEQKCETPHLDEEAIKTRFVGAFNAILADKDSALENCRLIQSTLTDCSGLDAEIESLLEEIDVVTELTKRCIAENSQTAQNQEEYTARYNGFVERYEKAKTRVEELRSIKIEREAQAEAIDAFMFEVQELDALTDFDEKLWLTVIDTVTVHADGRMTFKFQGGTEIKG
;
A
#
# COMPACT_ATOMS: atom_id res chain seq x y z
N MET A 1 28.92 -6.41 9.22
CA MET A 1 28.07 -5.56 10.11
C MET A 1 27.09 -6.47 10.86
N ILE A 2 26.69 -6.12 12.09
CA ILE A 2 25.73 -6.92 12.87
C ILE A 2 24.41 -6.17 12.94
N TRP A 3 23.32 -6.86 12.63
CA TRP A 3 21.96 -6.35 12.70
C TRP A 3 21.27 -6.85 13.96
N GLN A 4 20.53 -5.96 14.63
CA GLN A 4 19.73 -6.28 15.81
C GLN A 4 18.41 -5.52 15.82
N CYS A 5 17.39 -6.09 16.46
CA CYS A 5 16.13 -5.41 16.64
C CYS A 5 16.28 -4.16 17.52
N ASN A 6 15.70 -3.03 17.12
CA ASN A 6 15.71 -1.78 17.89
C ASN A 6 15.01 -1.91 19.26
N ASN A 7 14.09 -2.87 19.41
CA ASN A 7 13.36 -3.15 20.65
C ASN A 7 14.03 -4.20 21.52
N LYS A 8 15.25 -4.67 21.18
CA LYS A 8 15.95 -5.73 21.92
C LYS A 8 16.23 -5.36 23.37
N PHE A 9 16.45 -4.06 23.62
CA PHE A 9 16.79 -3.52 24.93
C PHE A 9 15.79 -2.47 25.43
N LYS A 10 14.67 -2.27 24.73
CA LYS A 10 13.65 -1.24 25.03
C LYS A 10 12.29 -1.87 25.29
N GLY A 11 11.53 -1.25 26.23
CA GLY A 11 10.17 -1.64 26.55
C GLY A 11 10.02 -2.82 27.51
N GLU A 12 8.79 -3.14 27.87
CA GLU A 12 8.43 -4.25 28.78
C GLU A 12 8.57 -5.61 28.09
N GLN A 13 8.30 -5.67 26.77
CA GLN A 13 8.49 -6.86 25.95
C GLN A 13 9.77 -6.70 25.11
N LYS A 14 10.81 -7.40 25.54
CA LYS A 14 12.10 -7.42 24.83
C LYS A 14 12.02 -8.34 23.62
N CYS A 15 12.58 -7.91 22.50
CA CYS A 15 12.67 -8.73 21.31
C CYS A 15 13.72 -9.86 21.51
N GLU A 16 13.31 -11.11 21.30
CA GLU A 16 14.15 -12.30 21.47
C GLU A 16 14.93 -12.68 20.18
N THR A 17 14.71 -11.98 19.05
CA THR A 17 15.40 -12.28 17.81
C THR A 17 16.93 -12.26 18.00
N PRO A 18 17.68 -13.20 17.41
CA PRO A 18 19.13 -13.22 17.50
C PRO A 18 19.74 -12.02 16.75
N HIS A 19 21.01 -11.75 17.05
CA HIS A 19 21.81 -10.87 16.20
C HIS A 19 22.09 -11.58 14.87
N LEU A 20 22.00 -10.86 13.77
CA LEU A 20 22.29 -11.39 12.45
C LEU A 20 23.54 -10.74 11.90
N ASP A 21 24.40 -11.57 11.34
CA ASP A 21 25.52 -11.09 10.53
C ASP A 21 25.01 -10.70 9.14
N GLU A 22 25.52 -9.59 8.63
CA GLU A 22 25.14 -9.05 7.32
C GLU A 22 25.42 -10.05 6.20
N GLU A 23 26.56 -10.74 6.24
CA GLU A 23 26.90 -11.74 5.23
C GLU A 23 25.95 -12.95 5.25
N ALA A 24 25.46 -13.33 6.44
CA ALA A 24 24.47 -14.37 6.56
C ALA A 24 23.13 -13.95 5.93
N ILE A 25 22.72 -12.68 6.06
CA ILE A 25 21.53 -12.14 5.42
C ILE A 25 21.68 -12.17 3.90
N LYS A 26 22.81 -11.68 3.38
CA LYS A 26 23.11 -11.66 1.94
C LYS A 26 23.11 -13.06 1.32
N THR A 27 23.76 -14.01 1.99
CA THR A 27 23.81 -15.41 1.50
C THR A 27 22.41 -16.03 1.45
N ARG A 28 21.59 -15.81 2.49
CA ARG A 28 20.22 -16.32 2.53
C ARG A 28 19.32 -15.67 1.47
N PHE A 29 19.50 -14.39 1.21
CA PHE A 29 18.80 -13.69 0.13
C PHE A 29 19.11 -14.32 -1.23
N VAL A 30 20.41 -14.54 -1.53
CA VAL A 30 20.81 -15.19 -2.79
C VAL A 30 20.14 -16.55 -2.94
N GLY A 31 20.10 -17.36 -1.87
CA GLY A 31 19.40 -18.65 -1.87
C GLY A 31 17.89 -18.51 -2.08
N ALA A 32 17.26 -17.55 -1.40
CA ALA A 32 15.82 -17.32 -1.51
C ALA A 32 15.42 -16.82 -2.91
N PHE A 33 16.21 -15.90 -3.49
CA PHE A 33 15.95 -15.42 -4.85
C PHE A 33 16.17 -16.50 -5.90
N ASN A 34 17.21 -17.32 -5.76
CA ASN A 34 17.44 -18.46 -6.64
C ASN A 34 16.30 -19.50 -6.57
N ALA A 35 15.63 -19.65 -5.43
CA ALA A 35 14.45 -20.52 -5.36
C ALA A 35 13.29 -19.98 -6.22
N ILE A 36 13.14 -18.67 -6.35
CA ILE A 36 12.19 -18.03 -7.28
C ILE A 36 12.63 -18.28 -8.73
N LEU A 37 13.92 -18.07 -9.02
CA LEU A 37 14.47 -18.27 -10.37
C LEU A 37 14.35 -19.73 -10.84
N ALA A 38 14.32 -20.69 -9.93
CA ALA A 38 14.12 -22.12 -10.25
C ALA A 38 12.68 -22.42 -10.71
N ASP A 39 11.70 -21.57 -10.39
CA ASP A 39 10.30 -21.71 -10.81
C ASP A 39 9.75 -20.36 -11.31
N LYS A 40 10.46 -19.77 -12.29
CA LYS A 40 10.14 -18.46 -12.87
C LYS A 40 8.70 -18.37 -13.38
N ASP A 41 8.22 -19.42 -14.05
CA ASP A 41 6.92 -19.39 -14.70
C ASP A 41 5.80 -19.23 -13.69
N SER A 42 5.82 -19.99 -12.59
CA SER A 42 4.87 -19.83 -11.49
C SER A 42 4.95 -18.45 -10.83
N ALA A 43 6.17 -17.96 -10.60
CA ALA A 43 6.36 -16.64 -10.00
C ALA A 43 5.78 -15.52 -10.88
N LEU A 44 6.05 -15.56 -12.18
CA LEU A 44 5.55 -14.58 -13.16
C LEU A 44 4.02 -14.68 -13.34
N GLU A 45 3.44 -15.88 -13.33
CA GLU A 45 1.99 -16.07 -13.41
C GLU A 45 1.29 -15.46 -12.20
N ASN A 46 1.80 -15.72 -10.99
CA ASN A 46 1.29 -15.12 -9.76
C ASN A 46 1.38 -13.58 -9.79
N CYS A 47 2.49 -13.02 -10.27
CA CYS A 47 2.65 -11.58 -10.42
C CYS A 47 1.58 -10.98 -11.36
N ARG A 48 1.34 -11.61 -12.52
CA ARG A 48 0.32 -11.15 -13.47
C ARG A 48 -1.07 -11.17 -12.88
N LEU A 49 -1.41 -12.19 -12.08
CA LEU A 49 -2.70 -12.28 -11.41
C LEU A 49 -2.88 -11.16 -10.36
N ILE A 50 -1.86 -10.92 -9.53
CA ILE A 50 -1.89 -9.83 -8.54
C ILE A 50 -2.02 -8.49 -9.26
N GLN A 51 -1.24 -8.26 -10.30
CA GLN A 51 -1.21 -7.03 -11.07
C GLN A 51 -2.56 -6.74 -11.74
N SER A 52 -3.22 -7.76 -12.30
CA SER A 52 -4.57 -7.61 -12.86
C SER A 52 -5.60 -7.15 -11.82
N THR A 53 -5.45 -7.58 -10.58
CA THR A 53 -6.31 -7.17 -9.45
C THR A 53 -5.99 -5.75 -8.99
N LEU A 54 -4.71 -5.36 -8.95
CA LEU A 54 -4.27 -4.02 -8.55
C LEU A 54 -4.68 -2.96 -9.56
N THR A 55 -4.60 -3.28 -10.86
CA THR A 55 -4.92 -2.36 -11.96
C THR A 55 -6.42 -2.20 -12.21
N ASP A 56 -7.25 -3.13 -11.74
CA ASP A 56 -8.71 -2.96 -11.79
C ASP A 56 -9.18 -1.97 -10.71
N CYS A 57 -9.23 -0.71 -11.11
CA CYS A 57 -9.72 0.40 -10.28
C CYS A 57 -11.17 0.80 -10.60
N SER A 58 -11.89 0.03 -11.43
CA SER A 58 -13.25 0.37 -11.90
C SER A 58 -14.24 0.68 -10.77
N GLY A 59 -14.20 -0.12 -9.69
CA GLY A 59 -15.03 0.11 -8.51
C GLY A 59 -14.67 1.39 -7.74
N LEU A 60 -13.37 1.70 -7.63
CA LEU A 60 -12.90 2.92 -6.98
C LEU A 60 -13.28 4.15 -7.82
N ASP A 61 -13.17 4.08 -9.15
CA ASP A 61 -13.52 5.17 -10.04
C ASP A 61 -15.01 5.47 -10.00
N ALA A 62 -15.87 4.45 -10.00
CA ALA A 62 -17.31 4.63 -9.87
C ALA A 62 -17.70 5.24 -8.51
N GLU A 63 -17.06 4.84 -7.40
CA GLU A 63 -17.30 5.45 -6.08
C GLU A 63 -16.84 6.91 -6.05
N ILE A 64 -15.67 7.23 -6.63
CA ILE A 64 -15.16 8.60 -6.73
C ILE A 64 -16.13 9.49 -7.54
N GLU A 65 -16.60 9.01 -8.70
CA GLU A 65 -17.55 9.75 -9.53
C GLU A 65 -18.84 10.06 -8.77
N SER A 66 -19.43 9.08 -8.10
CA SER A 66 -20.63 9.26 -7.28
C SER A 66 -20.42 10.27 -6.12
N LEU A 67 -19.27 10.26 -5.49
CA LEU A 67 -18.94 11.21 -4.42
C LEU A 67 -18.70 12.63 -4.96
N LEU A 68 -18.13 12.78 -6.15
CA LEU A 68 -18.00 14.08 -6.80
C LEU A 68 -19.36 14.67 -7.18
N GLU A 69 -20.27 13.86 -7.69
CA GLU A 69 -21.67 14.28 -7.91
C GLU A 69 -22.35 14.73 -6.61
N GLU A 70 -22.16 13.99 -5.51
CA GLU A 70 -22.67 14.38 -4.19
C GLU A 70 -22.09 15.73 -3.71
N ILE A 71 -20.79 15.97 -3.92
CA ILE A 71 -20.14 17.25 -3.60
C ILE A 71 -20.77 18.39 -4.38
N ASP A 72 -21.05 18.21 -5.68
CA ASP A 72 -21.68 19.20 -6.52
C ASP A 72 -23.12 19.50 -6.05
N VAL A 73 -23.90 18.48 -5.79
CA VAL A 73 -25.28 18.61 -5.26
C VAL A 73 -25.29 19.36 -3.93
N VAL A 74 -24.43 18.96 -2.99
CA VAL A 74 -24.35 19.58 -1.66
C VAL A 74 -23.89 21.04 -1.76
N THR A 75 -22.98 21.34 -2.67
CA THR A 75 -22.51 22.70 -2.94
C THR A 75 -23.67 23.59 -3.42
N GLU A 76 -24.48 23.11 -4.35
CA GLU A 76 -25.65 23.86 -4.84
C GLU A 76 -26.74 24.02 -3.75
N LEU A 77 -26.97 22.98 -2.94
CA LEU A 77 -27.89 23.07 -1.80
C LEU A 77 -27.43 24.09 -0.76
N THR A 78 -26.12 24.16 -0.50
CA THR A 78 -25.52 25.13 0.40
C THR A 78 -25.69 26.56 -0.11
N LYS A 79 -25.41 26.81 -1.40
CA LYS A 79 -25.62 28.13 -2.05
C LYS A 79 -27.08 28.56 -1.95
N ARG A 80 -28.02 27.65 -2.22
CA ARG A 80 -29.46 27.90 -2.12
C ARG A 80 -29.86 28.22 -0.69
N CYS A 81 -29.40 27.46 0.29
CA CYS A 81 -29.67 27.68 1.71
C CYS A 81 -29.22 29.09 2.16
N ILE A 82 -28.04 29.52 1.75
CA ILE A 82 -27.52 30.86 2.02
C ILE A 82 -28.40 31.95 1.37
N ALA A 83 -28.74 31.76 0.10
CA ALA A 83 -29.57 32.71 -0.65
C ALA A 83 -30.97 32.86 -0.02
N GLU A 84 -31.63 31.78 0.37
CA GLU A 84 -32.91 31.78 1.05
C GLU A 84 -32.84 32.53 2.38
N ASN A 85 -31.81 32.34 3.19
CA ASN A 85 -31.64 33.05 4.47
C ASN A 85 -31.38 34.52 4.30
N SER A 86 -30.81 34.96 3.17
CA SER A 86 -30.58 36.37 2.88
C SER A 86 -31.83 37.13 2.42
N GLN A 87 -32.79 36.43 1.86
CA GLN A 87 -34.01 37.03 1.25
C GLN A 87 -35.23 36.98 2.17
N THR A 88 -35.30 36.03 3.10
CA THR A 88 -36.48 35.81 3.94
C THR A 88 -36.03 35.60 5.40
N ALA A 89 -36.72 36.26 6.34
CA ALA A 89 -36.49 35.97 7.77
C ALA A 89 -36.83 34.52 8.09
N GLN A 90 -35.80 33.74 8.46
CA GLN A 90 -35.95 32.32 8.80
C GLN A 90 -35.61 32.12 10.30
N ASN A 91 -36.07 30.97 10.81
CA ASN A 91 -35.59 30.46 12.10
C ASN A 91 -34.07 30.15 12.01
N GLN A 92 -33.27 30.87 12.77
CA GLN A 92 -31.81 30.78 12.71
C GLN A 92 -31.28 29.42 13.21
N GLU A 93 -31.98 28.75 14.10
CA GLU A 93 -31.61 27.42 14.57
C GLU A 93 -31.79 26.38 13.45
N GLU A 94 -32.93 26.42 12.75
CA GLU A 94 -33.20 25.54 11.59
C GLU A 94 -32.24 25.81 10.43
N TYR A 95 -31.97 27.10 10.14
CA TYR A 95 -30.96 27.47 9.13
C TYR A 95 -29.59 26.88 9.46
N THR A 96 -29.13 27.10 10.71
CA THR A 96 -27.82 26.63 11.15
C THR A 96 -27.71 25.10 11.11
N ALA A 97 -28.76 24.40 11.54
CA ALA A 97 -28.81 22.94 11.47
C ALA A 97 -28.72 22.42 10.02
N ARG A 98 -29.50 23.03 9.09
CA ARG A 98 -29.46 22.68 7.66
C ARG A 98 -28.08 22.94 7.04
N TYR A 99 -27.54 24.14 7.27
CA TYR A 99 -26.24 24.54 6.77
C TYR A 99 -25.14 23.60 7.26
N ASN A 100 -25.09 23.31 8.57
CA ASN A 100 -24.11 22.40 9.15
C ASN A 100 -24.25 20.99 8.60
N GLY A 101 -25.47 20.50 8.36
CA GLY A 101 -25.71 19.21 7.73
C GLY A 101 -25.15 19.14 6.30
N PHE A 102 -25.22 20.21 5.53
CA PHE A 102 -24.59 20.27 4.20
C PHE A 102 -23.07 20.30 4.30
N VAL A 103 -22.51 21.07 5.22
CA VAL A 103 -21.06 21.13 5.47
C VAL A 103 -20.54 19.74 5.85
N GLU A 104 -21.21 19.04 6.76
CA GLU A 104 -20.81 17.68 7.17
C GLU A 104 -20.83 16.68 5.99
N ARG A 105 -21.87 16.71 5.16
CA ARG A 105 -21.95 15.87 3.95
C ARG A 105 -20.83 16.17 2.98
N TYR A 106 -20.52 17.44 2.73
CA TYR A 106 -19.44 17.89 1.86
C TYR A 106 -18.08 17.37 2.37
N GLU A 107 -17.76 17.60 3.64
CA GLU A 107 -16.48 17.21 4.21
C GLU A 107 -16.32 15.67 4.23
N LYS A 108 -17.39 14.94 4.53
CA LYS A 108 -17.38 13.47 4.47
C LYS A 108 -17.11 12.94 3.06
N ALA A 109 -17.81 13.48 2.06
CA ALA A 109 -17.61 13.07 0.67
C ALA A 109 -16.20 13.42 0.19
N LYS A 110 -15.71 14.63 0.50
CA LYS A 110 -14.37 15.09 0.14
C LYS A 110 -13.28 14.20 0.77
N THR A 111 -13.36 13.94 2.06
CA THR A 111 -12.40 13.06 2.75
C THR A 111 -12.38 11.68 2.11
N ARG A 112 -13.56 11.13 1.77
CA ARG A 112 -13.65 9.82 1.14
C ARG A 112 -13.03 9.78 -0.27
N VAL A 113 -13.19 10.84 -1.05
CA VAL A 113 -12.52 10.98 -2.37
C VAL A 113 -10.99 10.99 -2.21
N GLU A 114 -10.47 11.70 -1.20
CA GLU A 114 -9.04 11.75 -0.92
C GLU A 114 -8.49 10.37 -0.52
N GLU A 115 -9.19 9.62 0.34
CA GLU A 115 -8.85 8.24 0.71
C GLU A 115 -8.80 7.31 -0.51
N LEU A 116 -9.84 7.34 -1.36
CA LEU A 116 -9.91 6.49 -2.55
C LEU A 116 -8.80 6.79 -3.56
N ARG A 117 -8.46 8.06 -3.73
CA ARG A 117 -7.33 8.48 -4.57
C ARG A 117 -5.99 7.99 -4.00
N SER A 118 -5.81 8.04 -2.66
CA SER A 118 -4.61 7.49 -2.03
C SER A 118 -4.48 5.98 -2.28
N ILE A 119 -5.58 5.23 -2.15
CA ILE A 119 -5.62 3.79 -2.46
C ILE A 119 -5.22 3.52 -3.92
N LYS A 120 -5.67 4.35 -4.88
CA LYS A 120 -5.28 4.20 -6.30
C LYS A 120 -3.78 4.40 -6.48
N ILE A 121 -3.21 5.46 -5.90
CA ILE A 121 -1.78 5.74 -5.97
C ILE A 121 -0.97 4.59 -5.36
N GLU A 122 -1.41 4.03 -4.23
CA GLU A 122 -0.76 2.89 -3.60
C GLU A 122 -0.80 1.63 -4.49
N ARG A 123 -1.93 1.36 -5.15
CA ARG A 123 -2.07 0.25 -6.10
C ARG A 123 -1.18 0.41 -7.33
N GLU A 124 -1.10 1.61 -7.87
CA GLU A 124 -0.22 1.94 -9.00
C GLU A 124 1.25 1.72 -8.62
N ALA A 125 1.69 2.22 -7.46
CA ALA A 125 3.06 2.02 -6.97
C ALA A 125 3.38 0.53 -6.74
N GLN A 126 2.43 -0.26 -6.23
CA GLN A 126 2.60 -1.70 -6.08
C GLN A 126 2.68 -2.41 -7.44
N ALA A 127 1.87 -2.01 -8.41
CA ALA A 127 1.93 -2.57 -9.76
C ALA A 127 3.28 -2.30 -10.43
N GLU A 128 3.81 -1.08 -10.30
CA GLU A 128 5.15 -0.72 -10.80
C GLU A 128 6.27 -1.53 -10.11
N ALA A 129 6.17 -1.75 -8.80
CA ALA A 129 7.13 -2.58 -8.08
C ALA A 129 7.10 -4.05 -8.54
N ILE A 130 5.91 -4.58 -8.84
CA ILE A 130 5.74 -5.92 -9.41
C ILE A 130 6.32 -5.98 -10.82
N ASP A 131 6.14 -4.97 -11.66
CA ASP A 131 6.75 -4.91 -13.00
C ASP A 131 8.27 -4.96 -12.91
N ALA A 132 8.87 -4.16 -12.03
CA ALA A 132 10.32 -4.18 -11.80
C ALA A 132 10.80 -5.55 -11.32
N PHE A 133 10.07 -6.19 -10.40
CA PHE A 133 10.38 -7.54 -9.93
C PHE A 133 10.30 -8.56 -11.08
N MET A 134 9.23 -8.52 -11.88
CA MET A 134 9.05 -9.43 -13.03
C MET A 134 10.18 -9.29 -14.04
N PHE A 135 10.63 -8.06 -14.30
CA PHE A 135 11.76 -7.78 -15.19
C PHE A 135 13.03 -8.49 -14.69
N GLU A 136 13.39 -8.34 -13.41
CA GLU A 136 14.58 -8.97 -12.84
C GLU A 136 14.47 -10.51 -12.85
N VAL A 137 13.30 -11.07 -12.58
CA VAL A 137 13.08 -12.54 -12.65
C VAL A 137 13.22 -13.06 -14.08
N GLN A 138 12.83 -12.28 -15.10
CA GLN A 138 12.95 -12.69 -16.50
C GLN A 138 14.40 -12.66 -17.00
N GLU A 139 15.14 -11.61 -16.64
CA GLU A 139 16.49 -11.36 -17.16
C GLU A 139 17.57 -12.24 -16.50
N LEU A 140 17.36 -12.67 -15.25
CA LEU A 140 18.37 -13.43 -14.50
C LEU A 140 18.10 -14.92 -14.53
N ASP A 141 19.13 -15.75 -14.79
CA ASP A 141 19.05 -17.22 -14.71
C ASP A 141 19.46 -17.75 -13.35
N ALA A 142 20.49 -17.15 -12.74
CA ALA A 142 20.93 -17.47 -11.38
C ALA A 142 21.69 -16.27 -10.79
N LEU A 143 21.58 -16.13 -9.48
CA LEU A 143 22.33 -15.15 -8.72
C LEU A 143 23.49 -15.84 -8.00
N THR A 144 24.75 -15.46 -8.27
CA THR A 144 25.93 -16.02 -7.64
C THR A 144 26.34 -15.26 -6.39
N ASP A 145 26.18 -13.94 -6.42
CA ASP A 145 26.60 -13.03 -5.38
C ASP A 145 25.47 -12.04 -5.03
N PHE A 146 25.57 -11.43 -3.85
CA PHE A 146 24.63 -10.41 -3.43
C PHE A 146 24.76 -9.14 -4.30
N ASP A 147 23.64 -8.68 -4.85
CA ASP A 147 23.51 -7.40 -5.52
C ASP A 147 22.55 -6.49 -4.73
N GLU A 148 23.08 -5.34 -4.28
CA GLU A 148 22.33 -4.39 -3.47
C GLU A 148 21.19 -3.73 -4.26
N LYS A 149 21.41 -3.44 -5.54
CA LYS A 149 20.39 -2.84 -6.39
C LYS A 149 19.24 -3.81 -6.63
N LEU A 150 19.56 -5.06 -6.93
CA LEU A 150 18.57 -6.13 -7.06
C LEU A 150 17.79 -6.31 -5.74
N TRP A 151 18.49 -6.36 -4.59
CA TRP A 151 17.84 -6.44 -3.28
C TRP A 151 16.77 -5.35 -3.10
N LEU A 152 17.12 -4.08 -3.36
CA LEU A 152 16.21 -2.93 -3.21
C LEU A 152 15.03 -2.98 -4.19
N THR A 153 15.21 -3.60 -5.35
CA THR A 153 14.16 -3.73 -6.36
C THR A 153 13.18 -4.85 -6.04
N VAL A 154 13.68 -6.00 -5.55
CA VAL A 154 12.86 -7.23 -5.48
C VAL A 154 12.28 -7.53 -4.10
N ILE A 155 12.86 -6.99 -3.01
CA ILE A 155 12.41 -7.26 -1.65
C ILE A 155 11.33 -6.25 -1.24
N ASP A 156 10.20 -6.78 -0.75
CA ASP A 156 9.18 -6.02 -0.01
C ASP A 156 9.57 -5.98 1.49
N THR A 157 9.67 -7.13 2.12
CA THR A 157 9.92 -7.22 3.56
C THR A 157 10.72 -8.46 3.91
N VAL A 158 11.60 -8.34 4.91
CA VAL A 158 12.27 -9.50 5.51
C VAL A 158 11.90 -9.62 6.98
N THR A 159 11.29 -10.74 7.34
CA THR A 159 10.93 -11.04 8.73
C THR A 159 11.95 -11.96 9.36
N VAL A 160 12.53 -11.55 10.49
CA VAL A 160 13.42 -12.37 11.31
C VAL A 160 12.65 -12.95 12.47
N HIS A 161 12.63 -14.29 12.58
CA HIS A 161 11.94 -15.01 13.64
C HIS A 161 12.83 -15.18 14.88
N ALA A 162 12.21 -15.48 16.04
CA ALA A 162 12.92 -15.66 17.31
C ALA A 162 13.95 -16.80 17.27
N ASP A 163 13.71 -17.81 16.44
CA ASP A 163 14.64 -18.93 16.22
C ASP A 163 15.76 -18.64 15.22
N GLY A 164 15.83 -17.42 14.68
CA GLY A 164 16.84 -17.00 13.71
C GLY A 164 16.54 -17.37 12.27
N ARG A 165 15.41 -18.02 11.99
CA ARG A 165 14.94 -18.19 10.60
C ARG A 165 14.54 -16.84 10.02
N MET A 166 14.59 -16.73 8.70
CA MET A 166 14.19 -15.55 7.96
C MET A 166 13.11 -15.91 6.96
N THR A 167 12.13 -15.02 6.80
CA THR A 167 11.16 -15.10 5.70
C THR A 167 11.37 -13.88 4.83
N PHE A 168 11.70 -14.10 3.58
CA PHE A 168 11.84 -13.08 2.54
C PHE A 168 10.51 -12.98 1.80
N LYS A 169 9.88 -11.81 1.87
CA LYS A 169 8.71 -11.48 1.07
C LYS A 169 9.15 -10.60 -0.08
N PHE A 170 8.88 -11.03 -1.28
CA PHE A 170 9.25 -10.35 -2.51
C PHE A 170 8.10 -9.48 -3.03
N GLN A 171 8.40 -8.49 -3.87
CA GLN A 171 7.41 -7.57 -4.46
C GLN A 171 6.29 -8.32 -5.23
N GLY A 172 6.59 -9.47 -5.80
CA GLY A 172 5.60 -10.38 -6.41
C GLY A 172 4.72 -11.14 -5.42
N GLY A 173 4.77 -10.83 -4.12
CA GLY A 173 3.97 -11.47 -3.08
C GLY A 173 4.46 -12.85 -2.65
N THR A 174 5.47 -13.41 -3.31
CA THR A 174 6.05 -14.72 -2.96
C THR A 174 6.85 -14.63 -1.67
N GLU A 175 6.65 -15.60 -0.77
CA GLU A 175 7.40 -15.71 0.48
C GLU A 175 8.30 -16.94 0.46
N ILE A 176 9.59 -16.75 0.70
CA ILE A 176 10.59 -17.82 0.79
C ILE A 176 11.21 -17.83 2.20
N LYS A 177 11.29 -19.02 2.79
CA LYS A 177 11.95 -19.23 4.08
C LYS A 177 13.41 -19.56 3.84
N GLY A 178 14.33 -18.79 4.46
CA GLY A 178 15.76 -18.96 4.37
C GLY A 178 16.43 -19.21 5.72
#